data_e5c06e3cda270c37232368db56240342
#
_entry.id   e5c06e3cda270c37232368db56240342
#
_cell.length_a   1.000
_cell.length_b   1.000
_cell.length_c   1.000
_cell.angle_alpha   90.00
_cell.angle_beta   90.00
_cell.angle_gamma   90.00
#
_symmetry.space_group_name_H-M   'P 1'
#
loop_
_entity.id
_entity.type
_entity.pdbx_description
1 polymer ?
#
loop_
_entity_poly.entity_id
_entity_poly.type
_entity_poly.pdbx_seq_one_letter_code
_entity_poly.pdbx_strand_id
1 'polypeptide(L)'
;MAYRLKEEGYTSVTVFETNDYIGGKSKTLQHRGLPHDMGTAYTQPDYTEIYNLITKFNAGTLLPMPEPDVWVSEDSPVFISLLENSIRILQNLRPNVTTSVGTGIILQNVMDYVALHQKMFGIYKGVMPRPCPAVLSQVNMTFGEFLRINNLEGLRGILLAAQTIQGYGKVDEISALYGLIWTTPRFLIEVMKPVAPRDTVVKILSKGFQFLWEEVARQSNLKVKLSSPVKKVSRLKNGRGFYVKYRHGRRLRCEKFDFLITSPMMKSMSDVIRFEPEVHELFKKSFNYFYSATLADTDFGLRKGEHPREHFVFNLNKNDASVWGSRDSYSSLNFLVGENYTVPNPGGQQIKTSVYYQLTKQKPKLKTLTRKLKYHVSNVEKSGNLTIIDRIRWPFFPRYSVSDMASGILWDIFDMQGKHNMWYIGSSVSFESVMSVVEYNNLLLKQFCGTKNKYKT
;
A
#
# COMPACT_ATOMS: atom_id res chain seq x y z
N MET A 1 16.27 2.61 -1.61
CA MET A 1 17.35 2.57 -2.64
C MET A 1 18.52 3.49 -2.28
N ALA A 2 18.36 4.82 -2.16
CA ALA A 2 19.46 5.74 -1.90
C ALA A 2 20.32 5.38 -0.67
N TYR A 3 19.69 5.03 0.44
CA TYR A 3 20.34 4.52 1.64
C TYR A 3 21.19 3.27 1.35
N ARG A 4 20.64 2.29 0.64
CA ARG A 4 21.36 1.05 0.29
C ARG A 4 22.55 1.31 -0.65
N LEU A 5 22.37 2.20 -1.63
CA LEU A 5 23.50 2.61 -2.50
C LEU A 5 24.62 3.24 -1.68
N LYS A 6 24.30 4.02 -0.66
CA LYS A 6 25.29 4.64 0.19
C LYS A 6 26.04 3.60 1.05
N GLU A 7 25.35 2.57 1.56
CA GLU A 7 26.01 1.42 2.21
C GLU A 7 26.96 0.69 1.29
N GLU A 8 26.65 0.60 -0.01
CA GLU A 8 27.52 0.02 -1.03
C GLU A 8 28.65 0.96 -1.49
N GLY A 9 28.83 2.11 -0.83
CA GLY A 9 29.93 3.04 -1.05
C GLY A 9 29.70 4.05 -2.19
N TYR A 10 28.46 4.24 -2.66
CA TYR A 10 28.14 5.32 -3.58
C TYR A 10 27.99 6.63 -2.79
N THR A 11 28.95 7.53 -2.90
CA THR A 11 29.00 8.79 -2.11
C THR A 11 28.20 9.93 -2.74
N SER A 12 28.01 9.92 -4.06
CA SER A 12 27.38 11.02 -4.83
C SER A 12 25.92 10.72 -5.19
N VAL A 13 25.12 10.30 -4.21
CA VAL A 13 23.69 10.05 -4.40
C VAL A 13 22.90 11.29 -4.05
N THR A 14 22.04 11.77 -4.97
CA THR A 14 21.11 12.89 -4.74
C THR A 14 19.69 12.44 -5.01
N VAL A 15 18.79 12.69 -4.07
CA VAL A 15 17.35 12.42 -4.21
C VAL A 15 16.63 13.74 -4.49
N PHE A 16 15.80 13.76 -5.54
CA PHE A 16 14.92 14.88 -5.86
C PHE A 16 13.50 14.50 -5.44
N GLU A 17 12.91 15.27 -4.55
CA GLU A 17 11.54 15.11 -4.09
C GLU A 17 10.71 16.34 -4.46
N THR A 18 9.54 16.10 -5.03
CA THR A 18 8.61 17.15 -5.45
C THR A 18 7.92 17.81 -4.27
N ASN A 19 7.58 17.01 -3.25
CA ASN A 19 6.94 17.47 -2.02
C ASN A 19 7.95 18.18 -1.11
N ASP A 20 7.44 18.84 -0.11
CA ASP A 20 8.19 19.46 0.98
C ASP A 20 8.51 18.49 2.12
N TYR A 21 8.19 17.21 1.97
CA TYR A 21 8.41 16.15 2.96
C TYR A 21 8.97 14.87 2.31
N ILE A 22 9.58 14.03 3.14
CA ILE A 22 10.03 12.67 2.82
C ILE A 22 8.90 11.69 3.14
N GLY A 23 8.77 10.61 2.36
CA GLY A 23 7.84 9.50 2.64
C GLY A 23 6.88 9.18 1.48
N GLY A 24 6.64 10.12 0.57
CA GLY A 24 5.73 9.89 -0.56
C GLY A 24 4.32 9.53 -0.08
N LYS A 25 3.85 8.31 -0.37
CA LYS A 25 2.55 7.81 0.09
C LYS A 25 2.54 7.32 1.56
N SER A 26 3.69 7.26 2.22
CA SER A 26 3.79 7.05 3.67
C SER A 26 3.68 8.38 4.43
N LYS A 27 2.67 9.19 4.09
CA LYS A 27 2.42 10.49 4.72
C LYS A 27 1.73 10.29 6.06
N THR A 28 2.30 10.89 7.12
CA THR A 28 1.73 10.96 8.46
C THR A 28 1.38 12.40 8.79
N LEU A 29 0.20 12.63 9.31
CA LEU A 29 -0.23 13.93 9.85
C LEU A 29 -0.21 13.90 11.36
N GLN A 30 0.22 14.99 11.99
CA GLN A 30 0.10 15.16 13.44
C GLN A 30 -1.18 15.93 13.76
N HIS A 31 -2.04 15.34 14.56
CA HIS A 31 -3.28 15.98 15.00
C HIS A 31 -3.63 15.52 16.41
N ARG A 32 -4.00 16.45 17.28
CA ARG A 32 -4.30 16.20 18.72
C ARG A 32 -3.20 15.41 19.44
N GLY A 33 -1.92 15.69 19.12
CA GLY A 33 -0.77 15.02 19.73
C GLY A 33 -0.51 13.59 19.25
N LEU A 34 -1.25 13.11 18.23
CA LEU A 34 -1.15 11.75 17.71
C LEU A 34 -0.74 11.72 16.24
N PRO A 35 0.02 10.70 15.80
CA PRO A 35 0.31 10.47 14.39
C PRO A 35 -0.86 9.77 13.70
N HIS A 36 -1.19 10.25 12.50
CA HIS A 36 -2.25 9.70 11.66
C HIS A 36 -1.68 9.36 10.29
N ASP A 37 -1.43 8.08 10.04
CA ASP A 37 -0.96 7.62 8.74
C ASP A 37 -2.08 7.73 7.70
N MET A 38 -1.84 8.53 6.67
CA MET A 38 -2.82 8.78 5.63
C MET A 38 -2.77 7.73 4.52
N GLY A 39 -1.59 7.17 4.26
CA GLY A 39 -1.36 6.13 3.27
C GLY A 39 -0.88 4.83 3.89
N THR A 40 0.42 4.54 3.83
CA THR A 40 0.98 3.37 4.50
C THR A 40 0.73 3.44 5.99
N ALA A 41 0.03 2.45 6.53
CA ALA A 41 -0.33 2.40 7.95
C ALA A 41 0.04 1.07 8.62
N TYR A 42 0.13 -0.02 7.84
CA TYR A 42 0.26 -1.36 8.37
C TYR A 42 1.54 -2.05 7.96
N THR A 43 2.03 -2.92 8.85
CA THR A 43 3.00 -3.96 8.51
C THR A 43 2.33 -5.32 8.61
N GLN A 44 2.80 -6.25 7.79
CA GLN A 44 2.37 -7.64 7.79
C GLN A 44 3.51 -8.53 8.32
N PRO A 45 3.23 -9.79 8.70
CA PRO A 45 4.24 -10.69 9.28
C PRO A 45 5.47 -10.92 8.41
N ASP A 46 5.32 -10.80 7.10
CA ASP A 46 6.39 -10.98 6.13
C ASP A 46 7.21 -9.70 5.85
N TYR A 47 6.91 -8.57 6.50
CA TYR A 47 7.61 -7.28 6.35
C TYR A 47 9.00 -7.26 7.03
N THR A 48 9.76 -8.34 6.92
CA THR A 48 11.06 -8.52 7.61
C THR A 48 12.01 -7.35 7.36
N GLU A 49 12.15 -6.89 6.11
CA GLU A 49 13.03 -5.78 5.78
C GLU A 49 12.58 -4.45 6.40
N ILE A 50 11.28 -4.24 6.52
CA ILE A 50 10.72 -3.05 7.17
C ILE A 50 10.98 -3.10 8.68
N TYR A 51 10.79 -4.26 9.32
CA TYR A 51 11.11 -4.44 10.75
C TYR A 51 12.59 -4.19 11.04
N ASN A 52 13.47 -4.69 10.17
CA ASN A 52 14.90 -4.42 10.27
C ASN A 52 15.22 -2.92 10.19
N LEU A 53 14.55 -2.18 9.29
CA LEU A 53 14.72 -0.73 9.17
C LEU A 53 14.18 0.00 10.40
N ILE A 54 13.01 -0.36 10.91
CA ILE A 54 12.43 0.22 12.12
C ILE A 54 13.39 0.06 13.29
N THR A 55 13.93 -1.13 13.50
CA THR A 55 14.90 -1.41 14.57
C THR A 55 16.21 -0.66 14.36
N LYS A 56 16.79 -0.74 13.16
CA LYS A 56 18.08 -0.12 12.84
C LYS A 56 18.08 1.39 13.05
N PHE A 57 16.99 2.05 12.68
CA PHE A 57 16.87 3.51 12.71
C PHE A 57 16.12 4.03 13.95
N ASN A 58 15.74 3.14 14.89
CA ASN A 58 14.96 3.48 16.07
C ASN A 58 13.71 4.32 15.74
N ALA A 59 12.98 3.86 14.72
CA ALA A 59 11.89 4.62 14.12
C ALA A 59 10.54 4.48 14.87
N GLY A 60 10.54 3.97 16.08
CA GLY A 60 9.36 3.75 16.91
C GLY A 60 9.15 2.29 17.27
N THR A 61 8.01 2.01 17.88
CA THR A 61 7.60 0.67 18.30
C THR A 61 6.44 0.16 17.45
N LEU A 62 6.36 -1.15 17.30
CA LEU A 62 5.23 -1.79 16.63
C LEU A 62 4.10 -1.99 17.62
N LEU A 63 2.92 -1.55 17.26
CA LEU A 63 1.70 -1.60 18.05
C LEU A 63 0.67 -2.49 17.37
N PRO A 64 -0.21 -3.15 18.13
CA PRO A 64 -1.35 -3.82 17.57
C PRO A 64 -2.18 -2.89 16.68
N MET A 65 -2.66 -3.41 15.56
CA MET A 65 -3.67 -2.75 14.74
C MET A 65 -5.02 -2.79 15.47
N PRO A 66 -5.90 -1.79 15.33
CA PRO A 66 -7.28 -1.90 15.76
C PRO A 66 -7.95 -3.15 15.17
N GLU A 67 -8.82 -3.78 15.93
CA GLU A 67 -9.56 -4.93 15.41
C GLU A 67 -10.46 -4.51 14.26
N PRO A 68 -10.35 -5.16 13.09
CA PRO A 68 -11.14 -4.79 11.93
C PRO A 68 -12.56 -5.37 12.03
N ASP A 69 -13.54 -4.50 11.89
CA ASP A 69 -14.96 -4.86 11.81
C ASP A 69 -15.56 -4.53 10.45
N VAL A 70 -16.55 -5.27 10.05
CA VAL A 70 -17.30 -5.06 8.80
C VAL A 70 -18.70 -4.54 9.10
N TRP A 71 -19.07 -3.41 8.50
CA TRP A 71 -20.43 -2.91 8.50
C TRP A 71 -21.27 -3.65 7.47
N VAL A 72 -22.32 -4.30 7.95
CA VAL A 72 -23.13 -5.21 7.12
C VAL A 72 -24.10 -4.45 6.24
N SER A 73 -24.57 -3.28 6.66
CA SER A 73 -25.60 -2.50 5.95
C SER A 73 -25.48 -1.01 6.26
N GLU A 74 -25.84 -0.16 5.29
CA GLU A 74 -25.97 1.28 5.51
C GLU A 74 -27.15 1.62 6.45
N ASP A 75 -28.17 0.76 6.48
CA ASP A 75 -29.43 1.01 7.21
C ASP A 75 -29.36 0.58 8.67
N SER A 76 -28.48 -0.35 9.00
CA SER A 76 -28.29 -0.84 10.36
C SER A 76 -26.80 -1.04 10.63
N PRO A 77 -26.18 -0.29 11.55
CA PRO A 77 -24.78 -0.43 11.88
C PRO A 77 -24.54 -1.69 12.74
N VAL A 78 -24.73 -2.84 12.12
CA VAL A 78 -24.33 -4.11 12.71
C VAL A 78 -22.91 -4.38 12.30
N PHE A 79 -22.03 -4.42 13.28
CA PHE A 79 -20.63 -4.78 13.10
C PHE A 79 -20.46 -6.29 13.28
N ILE A 80 -19.74 -6.90 12.38
CA ILE A 80 -19.35 -8.31 12.47
C ILE A 80 -17.85 -8.43 12.26
N SER A 81 -17.25 -9.45 12.85
CA SER A 81 -15.83 -9.74 12.64
C SER A 81 -15.53 -10.12 11.18
N LEU A 82 -14.27 -10.03 10.77
CA LEU A 82 -13.83 -10.48 9.45
C LEU A 82 -14.12 -11.98 9.22
N LEU A 83 -13.98 -12.80 10.26
CA LEU A 83 -14.28 -14.22 10.18
C LEU A 83 -15.79 -14.44 9.93
N GLU A 84 -16.64 -13.79 10.71
CA GLU A 84 -18.08 -13.87 10.52
C GLU A 84 -18.51 -13.39 9.13
N ASN A 85 -17.93 -12.28 8.66
CA ASN A 85 -18.16 -11.80 7.30
C ASN A 85 -17.71 -12.83 6.25
N SER A 86 -16.57 -13.48 6.45
CA SER A 86 -16.08 -14.53 5.55
C SER A 86 -17.02 -15.73 5.49
N ILE A 87 -17.55 -16.14 6.63
CA ILE A 87 -18.55 -17.21 6.71
C ILE A 87 -19.85 -16.80 6.01
N ARG A 88 -20.33 -15.57 6.18
CA ARG A 88 -21.53 -15.05 5.50
C ARG A 88 -21.36 -15.04 3.98
N ILE A 89 -20.18 -14.61 3.49
CA ILE A 89 -19.88 -14.64 2.06
C ILE A 89 -19.92 -16.09 1.54
N LEU A 90 -19.35 -17.04 2.29
CA LEU A 90 -19.38 -18.45 1.94
C LEU A 90 -20.79 -19.04 1.97
N GLN A 91 -21.62 -18.66 2.95
CA GLN A 91 -23.01 -19.07 3.05
C GLN A 91 -23.87 -18.54 1.89
N ASN A 92 -23.60 -17.33 1.40
CA ASN A 92 -24.26 -16.81 0.19
C ASN A 92 -23.94 -17.63 -1.06
N LEU A 93 -22.77 -18.24 -1.12
CA LEU A 93 -22.35 -19.12 -2.23
C LEU A 93 -22.82 -20.58 -2.01
N ARG A 94 -22.95 -21.01 -0.74
CA ARG A 94 -23.29 -22.36 -0.30
C ARG A 94 -24.27 -22.28 0.89
N PRO A 95 -25.59 -22.14 0.66
CA PRO A 95 -26.57 -21.83 1.72
C PRO A 95 -26.62 -22.84 2.88
N ASN A 96 -26.23 -24.10 2.64
CA ASN A 96 -26.29 -25.16 3.66
C ASN A 96 -25.04 -25.22 4.59
N VAL A 97 -24.09 -24.29 4.43
CA VAL A 97 -22.89 -24.25 5.26
C VAL A 97 -23.22 -23.62 6.62
N THR A 98 -23.04 -24.41 7.69
CA THR A 98 -23.12 -23.88 9.07
C THR A 98 -21.86 -23.09 9.42
N THR A 99 -21.90 -22.30 10.51
CA THR A 99 -20.74 -21.53 10.97
C THR A 99 -19.51 -22.39 11.24
N SER A 100 -19.68 -23.52 11.93
CA SER A 100 -18.60 -24.45 12.23
C SER A 100 -17.99 -25.04 10.96
N VAL A 101 -18.82 -25.50 10.04
CA VAL A 101 -18.40 -26.04 8.74
C VAL A 101 -17.70 -24.96 7.91
N GLY A 102 -18.23 -23.72 7.93
CA GLY A 102 -17.66 -22.59 7.22
C GLY A 102 -16.24 -22.24 7.69
N THR A 103 -16.02 -22.26 9.02
CA THR A 103 -14.68 -22.07 9.59
C THR A 103 -13.71 -23.15 9.11
N GLY A 104 -14.14 -24.42 9.12
CA GLY A 104 -13.33 -25.53 8.61
C GLY A 104 -12.97 -25.38 7.13
N ILE A 105 -13.93 -24.96 6.30
CA ILE A 105 -13.70 -24.71 4.86
C ILE A 105 -12.67 -23.59 4.68
N ILE A 106 -12.77 -22.48 5.43
CA ILE A 106 -11.84 -21.36 5.33
C ILE A 106 -10.42 -21.80 5.68
N LEU A 107 -10.25 -22.53 6.78
CA LEU A 107 -8.94 -23.08 7.19
C LEU A 107 -8.36 -24.00 6.12
N GLN A 108 -9.17 -24.92 5.58
CA GLN A 108 -8.73 -25.81 4.51
C GLN A 108 -8.32 -25.00 3.26
N ASN A 109 -9.10 -23.99 2.89
CA ASN A 109 -8.75 -23.13 1.74
C ASN A 109 -7.44 -22.37 1.94
N VAL A 110 -7.06 -22.00 3.17
CA VAL A 110 -5.74 -21.44 3.44
C VAL A 110 -4.64 -22.45 3.12
N MET A 111 -4.78 -23.68 3.56
CA MET A 111 -3.81 -24.75 3.31
C MET A 111 -3.71 -25.08 1.82
N ASP A 112 -4.85 -25.22 1.15
CA ASP A 112 -4.92 -25.50 -0.29
C ASP A 112 -4.29 -24.37 -1.11
N TYR A 113 -4.55 -23.12 -0.74
CA TYR A 113 -3.94 -21.95 -1.38
C TYR A 113 -2.41 -21.96 -1.22
N VAL A 114 -1.91 -22.22 -0.02
CA VAL A 114 -0.48 -22.29 0.26
C VAL A 114 0.18 -23.37 -0.60
N ALA A 115 -0.41 -24.58 -0.65
CA ALA A 115 0.10 -25.68 -1.46
C ALA A 115 0.08 -25.33 -2.97
N LEU A 116 -1.02 -24.77 -3.46
CA LEU A 116 -1.16 -24.33 -4.85
C LEU A 116 -0.14 -23.24 -5.22
N HIS A 117 0.00 -22.22 -4.37
CA HIS A 117 0.94 -21.14 -4.59
C HIS A 117 2.39 -21.64 -4.68
N GLN A 118 2.78 -22.55 -3.75
CA GLN A 118 4.12 -23.13 -3.76
C GLN A 118 4.34 -24.06 -4.97
N LYS A 119 3.31 -24.78 -5.39
CA LYS A 119 3.37 -25.59 -6.62
C LYS A 119 3.60 -24.73 -7.86
N MET A 120 2.96 -23.57 -7.94
CA MET A 120 3.04 -22.68 -9.11
C MET A 120 4.33 -21.86 -9.17
N PHE A 121 4.78 -21.33 -8.05
CA PHE A 121 5.87 -20.35 -7.98
C PHE A 121 7.11 -20.83 -7.21
N GLY A 122 7.05 -22.01 -6.61
CA GLY A 122 8.10 -22.51 -5.70
C GLY A 122 8.09 -21.79 -4.35
N ILE A 123 9.09 -22.13 -3.53
CA ILE A 123 9.35 -21.43 -2.26
C ILE A 123 10.39 -20.34 -2.53
N TYR A 124 10.02 -19.09 -2.31
CA TYR A 124 10.90 -17.95 -2.52
C TYR A 124 10.82 -16.94 -1.37
N LYS A 125 11.80 -16.07 -1.28
CA LYS A 125 11.83 -14.91 -0.37
C LYS A 125 11.91 -13.63 -1.19
N GLY A 126 11.14 -12.62 -0.77
CA GLY A 126 11.13 -11.33 -1.43
C GLY A 126 10.31 -11.33 -2.72
N VAL A 127 10.88 -10.83 -3.79
CA VAL A 127 10.18 -10.68 -5.08
C VAL A 127 9.89 -12.04 -5.71
N MET A 128 8.64 -12.23 -6.15
CA MET A 128 8.21 -13.43 -6.88
C MET A 128 9.10 -13.63 -8.14
N PRO A 129 9.68 -14.84 -8.30
CA PRO A 129 10.47 -15.14 -9.49
C PRO A 129 9.59 -15.16 -10.74
N ARG A 130 10.19 -14.99 -11.94
CA ARG A 130 9.45 -15.06 -13.19
C ARG A 130 8.82 -16.44 -13.36
N PRO A 131 7.48 -16.54 -13.44
CA PRO A 131 6.83 -17.83 -13.69
C PRO A 131 7.08 -18.32 -15.12
N CYS A 132 7.06 -19.63 -15.32
CA CYS A 132 7.12 -20.17 -16.66
C CYS A 132 5.85 -19.85 -17.47
N PRO A 133 5.89 -19.89 -18.81
CA PRO A 133 4.74 -19.56 -19.65
C PRO A 133 3.49 -20.37 -19.33
N ALA A 134 3.63 -21.64 -18.96
CA ALA A 134 2.50 -22.49 -18.58
C ALA A 134 1.80 -21.99 -17.32
N VAL A 135 2.54 -21.52 -16.31
CA VAL A 135 1.96 -20.92 -15.09
C VAL A 135 1.33 -19.57 -15.40
N LEU A 136 1.97 -18.72 -16.22
CA LEU A 136 1.42 -17.43 -16.64
C LEU A 136 0.07 -17.62 -17.37
N SER A 137 -0.06 -18.65 -18.20
CA SER A 137 -1.33 -19.00 -18.88
C SER A 137 -2.43 -19.37 -17.85
N GLN A 138 -2.10 -20.10 -16.78
CA GLN A 138 -3.04 -20.49 -15.73
C GLN A 138 -3.56 -19.32 -14.90
N VAL A 139 -2.87 -18.19 -14.86
CA VAL A 139 -3.25 -16.97 -14.10
C VAL A 139 -3.78 -15.85 -15.00
N ASN A 140 -4.09 -16.14 -16.28
CA ASN A 140 -4.69 -15.19 -17.21
C ASN A 140 -6.18 -14.98 -16.93
N MET A 141 -6.51 -14.60 -15.71
CA MET A 141 -7.86 -14.37 -15.23
C MET A 141 -7.86 -13.39 -14.06
N THR A 142 -9.04 -13.00 -13.59
CA THR A 142 -9.15 -12.22 -12.36
C THR A 142 -8.81 -13.07 -11.12
N PHE A 143 -8.45 -12.43 -10.02
CA PHE A 143 -8.16 -13.16 -8.79
C PHE A 143 -9.40 -13.87 -8.24
N GLY A 144 -10.59 -13.25 -8.35
CA GLY A 144 -11.84 -13.89 -7.96
C GLY A 144 -12.16 -15.13 -8.79
N GLU A 145 -11.88 -15.12 -10.09
CA GLU A 145 -12.02 -16.29 -10.94
C GLU A 145 -10.99 -17.38 -10.58
N PHE A 146 -9.74 -17.00 -10.30
CA PHE A 146 -8.72 -17.92 -9.82
C PHE A 146 -9.14 -18.63 -8.52
N LEU A 147 -9.70 -17.89 -7.57
CA LEU A 147 -10.21 -18.48 -6.33
C LEU A 147 -11.35 -19.47 -6.62
N ARG A 148 -12.27 -19.11 -7.51
CA ARG A 148 -13.42 -19.94 -7.87
C ARG A 148 -13.02 -21.27 -8.53
N ILE A 149 -12.17 -21.22 -9.54
CA ILE A 149 -11.78 -22.45 -10.27
C ILE A 149 -10.91 -23.41 -9.45
N ASN A 150 -10.23 -22.88 -8.42
CA ASN A 150 -9.43 -23.68 -7.50
C ASN A 150 -10.18 -24.01 -6.20
N ASN A 151 -11.49 -23.76 -6.11
CA ASN A 151 -12.32 -24.02 -4.92
C ASN A 151 -11.85 -23.29 -3.63
N LEU A 152 -11.27 -22.09 -3.78
CA LEU A 152 -10.70 -21.27 -2.71
C LEU A 152 -11.61 -20.10 -2.30
N GLU A 153 -12.90 -20.15 -2.61
CA GLU A 153 -13.83 -19.04 -2.40
C GLU A 153 -14.04 -18.67 -0.92
N GLY A 154 -13.74 -19.58 0.01
CA GLY A 154 -13.72 -19.29 1.45
C GLY A 154 -12.74 -18.18 1.84
N LEU A 155 -11.73 -17.88 1.02
CA LEU A 155 -10.77 -16.81 1.26
C LEU A 155 -11.32 -15.40 0.90
N ARG A 156 -12.41 -15.28 0.14
CA ARG A 156 -12.92 -13.98 -0.35
C ARG A 156 -13.16 -12.96 0.76
N GLY A 157 -13.68 -13.40 1.90
CA GLY A 157 -13.96 -12.51 3.03
C GLY A 157 -12.70 -11.97 3.70
N ILE A 158 -11.69 -12.82 3.89
CA ILE A 158 -10.39 -12.42 4.45
C ILE A 158 -9.70 -11.44 3.50
N LEU A 159 -9.76 -11.68 2.20
CA LEU A 159 -9.15 -10.85 1.18
C LEU A 159 -9.83 -9.50 0.99
N LEU A 160 -11.07 -9.34 1.46
CA LEU A 160 -11.74 -8.04 1.47
C LEU A 160 -10.91 -7.00 2.22
N ALA A 161 -10.52 -7.30 3.45
CA ALA A 161 -9.69 -6.41 4.27
C ALA A 161 -8.26 -6.31 3.73
N ALA A 162 -7.65 -7.47 3.42
CA ALA A 162 -6.24 -7.52 3.02
C ALA A 162 -5.97 -6.86 1.67
N GLN A 163 -6.96 -6.76 0.78
CA GLN A 163 -6.76 -6.32 -0.59
C GLN A 163 -7.65 -5.15 -1.01
N THR A 164 -8.98 -5.33 -0.93
CA THR A 164 -9.91 -4.38 -1.52
C THR A 164 -9.85 -3.04 -0.81
N ILE A 165 -9.85 -3.03 0.51
CA ILE A 165 -9.85 -1.81 1.32
C ILE A 165 -8.52 -1.10 1.31
N GLN A 166 -7.42 -1.83 1.14
CA GLN A 166 -6.10 -1.25 0.91
C GLN A 166 -6.02 -0.47 -0.44
N GLY A 167 -7.08 -0.49 -1.24
CA GLY A 167 -7.13 0.20 -2.52
C GLY A 167 -6.52 -0.58 -3.68
N TYR A 168 -6.15 -1.85 -3.48
CA TYR A 168 -5.54 -2.66 -4.55
C TYR A 168 -6.56 -3.16 -5.57
N GLY A 169 -7.84 -2.99 -5.28
CA GLY A 169 -8.94 -3.34 -6.17
C GLY A 169 -9.75 -4.53 -5.68
N LYS A 170 -10.90 -4.73 -6.33
CA LYS A 170 -11.77 -5.86 -6.02
C LYS A 170 -11.15 -7.15 -6.55
N VAL A 171 -11.35 -8.24 -5.84
CA VAL A 171 -10.85 -9.57 -6.26
C VAL A 171 -11.35 -9.96 -7.66
N ASP A 172 -12.56 -9.54 -8.03
CA ASP A 172 -13.16 -9.82 -9.34
C ASP A 172 -12.70 -8.86 -10.47
N GLU A 173 -11.89 -7.85 -10.15
CA GLU A 173 -11.40 -6.87 -11.13
C GLU A 173 -9.88 -6.95 -11.34
N ILE A 174 -9.11 -7.38 -10.34
CA ILE A 174 -7.65 -7.42 -10.46
C ILE A 174 -7.17 -8.73 -11.06
N SER A 175 -6.01 -8.69 -11.71
CA SER A 175 -5.33 -9.90 -12.18
C SER A 175 -5.04 -10.86 -11.02
N ALA A 176 -5.23 -12.16 -11.26
CA ALA A 176 -4.86 -13.21 -10.32
C ALA A 176 -3.41 -13.06 -9.86
N LEU A 177 -2.52 -12.69 -10.76
CA LEU A 177 -1.10 -12.54 -10.45
C LEU A 177 -0.84 -11.44 -9.41
N TYR A 178 -1.56 -10.31 -9.45
CA TYR A 178 -1.47 -9.31 -8.39
C TYR A 178 -1.96 -9.84 -7.04
N GLY A 179 -3.06 -10.58 -7.04
CA GLY A 179 -3.57 -11.22 -5.83
C GLY A 179 -2.56 -12.20 -5.23
N LEU A 180 -1.91 -13.01 -6.09
CA LEU A 180 -0.89 -14.00 -5.70
C LEU A 180 0.43 -13.34 -5.22
N ILE A 181 0.83 -12.22 -5.81
CA ILE A 181 2.01 -11.44 -5.35
C ILE A 181 1.74 -10.84 -3.97
N TRP A 182 0.54 -10.35 -3.72
CA TRP A 182 0.19 -9.68 -2.47
C TRP A 182 -0.14 -10.67 -1.34
N THR A 183 -0.94 -11.69 -1.64
CA THR A 183 -1.37 -12.69 -0.67
C THR A 183 -0.35 -13.81 -0.61
N THR A 184 0.76 -13.56 0.09
CA THR A 184 1.81 -14.57 0.22
C THR A 184 1.37 -15.76 1.09
N PRO A 185 1.91 -16.97 0.89
CA PRO A 185 1.67 -18.10 1.78
C PRO A 185 1.96 -17.78 3.25
N ARG A 186 3.05 -17.05 3.52
CA ARG A 186 3.42 -16.66 4.87
C ARG A 186 2.37 -15.74 5.50
N PHE A 187 1.89 -14.74 4.74
CA PHE A 187 0.84 -13.85 5.23
C PHE A 187 -0.40 -14.62 5.67
N LEU A 188 -0.93 -15.51 4.81
CA LEU A 188 -2.14 -16.28 5.14
C LEU A 188 -1.96 -17.19 6.34
N ILE A 189 -0.82 -17.88 6.45
CA ILE A 189 -0.53 -18.74 7.60
C ILE A 189 -0.47 -17.90 8.88
N GLU A 190 0.19 -16.76 8.86
CA GLU A 190 0.37 -15.93 10.05
C GLU A 190 -0.94 -15.28 10.52
N VAL A 191 -1.80 -14.80 9.61
CA VAL A 191 -3.08 -14.18 9.99
C VAL A 191 -4.10 -15.18 10.57
N MET A 192 -3.87 -16.47 10.37
CA MET A 192 -4.72 -17.53 10.94
C MET A 192 -4.21 -18.04 12.29
N LYS A 193 -3.02 -17.61 12.74
CA LYS A 193 -2.50 -18.02 14.05
C LYS A 193 -3.24 -17.30 15.17
N PRO A 194 -3.50 -17.98 16.27
CA PRO A 194 -3.95 -17.34 17.50
C PRO A 194 -2.95 -16.28 17.95
N VAL A 195 -3.44 -15.12 18.35
CA VAL A 195 -2.65 -14.07 18.96
C VAL A 195 -3.02 -13.91 20.44
N ALA A 196 -2.10 -13.33 21.22
CA ALA A 196 -2.39 -13.01 22.62
C ALA A 196 -3.56 -12.03 22.72
N PRO A 197 -4.31 -12.01 23.83
CA PRO A 197 -5.34 -11.03 24.05
C PRO A 197 -4.81 -9.60 23.84
N ARG A 198 -5.55 -8.77 23.11
CA ARG A 198 -5.16 -7.39 22.74
C ARG A 198 -3.95 -7.28 21.82
N ASP A 199 -3.49 -8.36 21.21
CA ASP A 199 -2.48 -8.33 20.16
C ASP A 199 -3.10 -8.62 18.79
N THR A 200 -2.38 -8.27 17.72
CA THR A 200 -2.78 -8.53 16.33
C THR A 200 -1.57 -8.93 15.50
N VAL A 201 -1.80 -9.73 14.47
CA VAL A 201 -0.75 -10.15 13.53
C VAL A 201 -0.25 -8.96 12.70
N VAL A 202 -1.17 -8.09 12.29
CA VAL A 202 -0.87 -6.84 11.58
C VAL A 202 -0.56 -5.77 12.60
N LYS A 203 0.51 -5.01 12.36
CA LYS A 203 0.98 -3.97 13.28
C LYS A 203 0.94 -2.59 12.63
N ILE A 204 0.88 -1.57 13.46
CA ILE A 204 1.07 -0.17 13.09
C ILE A 204 2.35 0.37 13.73
N LEU A 205 2.83 1.52 13.27
CA LEU A 205 4.05 2.14 13.79
C LEU A 205 3.72 3.34 14.68
N SER A 206 4.20 3.32 15.93
CA SER A 206 3.83 4.29 16.98
C SER A 206 4.11 5.76 16.64
N LYS A 207 5.09 6.03 15.77
CA LYS A 207 5.43 7.38 15.31
C LYS A 207 4.95 7.67 13.87
N GLY A 208 4.27 6.70 13.24
CA GLY A 208 3.84 6.74 11.86
C GLY A 208 4.95 6.41 10.87
N PHE A 209 4.55 6.00 9.68
CA PHE A 209 5.49 5.52 8.65
C PHE A 209 6.34 6.61 8.03
N GLN A 210 5.87 7.87 7.98
CA GLN A 210 6.69 8.98 7.46
C GLN A 210 7.95 9.14 8.30
N PHE A 211 7.84 9.04 9.63
CA PHE A 211 8.96 9.15 10.56
C PHE A 211 10.07 8.12 10.28
N LEU A 212 9.71 6.88 9.91
CA LEU A 212 10.70 5.87 9.52
C LEU A 212 11.57 6.37 8.36
N TRP A 213 10.97 6.92 7.31
CA TRP A 213 11.71 7.36 6.13
C TRP A 213 12.53 8.63 6.38
N GLU A 214 12.04 9.50 7.24
CA GLU A 214 12.78 10.69 7.71
C GLU A 214 14.01 10.27 8.50
N GLU A 215 13.89 9.29 9.42
CA GLU A 215 15.02 8.77 10.17
C GLU A 215 16.03 8.04 9.30
N VAL A 216 15.58 7.24 8.35
CA VAL A 216 16.47 6.63 7.34
C VAL A 216 17.26 7.72 6.61
N ALA A 217 16.63 8.78 6.15
CA ALA A 217 17.31 9.84 5.43
C ALA A 217 18.27 10.62 6.32
N ARG A 218 17.84 10.98 7.52
CA ARG A 218 18.61 11.77 8.48
C ARG A 218 19.85 11.02 8.98
N GLN A 219 19.66 9.81 9.51
CA GLN A 219 20.77 9.04 10.10
C GLN A 219 21.76 8.53 9.05
N SER A 220 21.30 8.28 7.83
CA SER A 220 22.18 7.94 6.72
C SER A 220 22.76 9.17 6.00
N ASN A 221 22.48 10.39 6.49
CA ASN A 221 22.93 11.64 5.89
C ASN A 221 22.71 11.67 4.37
N LEU A 222 21.46 11.39 3.91
CA LEU A 222 21.12 11.42 2.49
C LEU A 222 20.95 12.84 1.99
N LYS A 223 21.50 13.11 0.81
CA LYS A 223 21.29 14.39 0.12
C LYS A 223 19.90 14.41 -0.55
N VAL A 224 18.88 14.85 0.19
CA VAL A 224 17.51 14.98 -0.31
C VAL A 224 17.21 16.45 -0.61
N LYS A 225 16.78 16.73 -1.84
CA LYS A 225 16.31 18.04 -2.27
C LYS A 225 14.79 18.04 -2.30
N LEU A 226 14.18 18.52 -1.23
CA LEU A 226 12.73 18.71 -1.11
C LEU A 226 12.25 19.86 -1.98
N SER A 227 10.96 19.94 -2.25
CA SER A 227 10.32 20.97 -3.09
C SER A 227 11.05 21.19 -4.42
N SER A 228 11.63 20.11 -4.95
CA SER A 228 12.52 20.14 -6.11
C SER A 228 12.01 19.28 -7.28
N PRO A 229 10.83 19.63 -7.85
CA PRO A 229 10.25 18.84 -8.95
C PRO A 229 11.18 18.84 -10.17
N VAL A 230 11.51 17.66 -10.64
CA VAL A 230 12.24 17.44 -11.89
C VAL A 230 11.34 17.85 -13.05
N LYS A 231 11.87 18.68 -13.95
CA LYS A 231 11.14 19.24 -15.09
C LYS A 231 11.54 18.63 -16.42
N LYS A 232 12.78 18.17 -16.53
CA LYS A 232 13.27 17.50 -17.74
C LYS A 232 14.51 16.69 -17.41
N VAL A 233 14.58 15.50 -17.98
CA VAL A 233 15.78 14.70 -18.05
C VAL A 233 16.21 14.54 -19.50
N SER A 234 17.50 14.77 -19.77
CA SER A 234 18.07 14.64 -21.11
C SER A 234 19.36 13.86 -21.02
N ARG A 235 19.62 12.97 -21.98
CA ARG A 235 20.91 12.26 -22.07
C ARG A 235 22.04 13.22 -22.43
N LEU A 236 23.22 12.93 -21.93
CA LEU A 236 24.45 13.60 -22.37
C LEU A 236 24.76 13.22 -23.82
N LYS A 237 25.41 14.14 -24.55
CA LYS A 237 25.75 13.93 -25.97
C LYS A 237 26.60 12.67 -26.22
N ASN A 238 27.44 12.28 -25.27
CA ASN A 238 28.26 11.07 -25.32
C ASN A 238 27.47 9.78 -24.96
N GLY A 239 26.18 9.86 -24.70
CA GLY A 239 25.33 8.73 -24.27
C GLY A 239 25.58 8.22 -22.84
N ARG A 240 26.58 8.73 -22.13
CA ARG A 240 26.99 8.29 -20.80
C ARG A 240 26.52 9.28 -19.74
N GLY A 241 25.26 9.13 -19.26
CA GLY A 241 24.70 9.93 -18.18
C GLY A 241 23.61 10.90 -18.62
N PHE A 242 23.24 11.78 -17.70
CA PHE A 242 22.04 12.58 -17.79
C PHE A 242 22.25 14.02 -17.32
N TYR A 243 21.56 14.94 -17.94
CA TYR A 243 21.24 16.26 -17.40
C TYR A 243 19.87 16.18 -16.74
N VAL A 244 19.80 16.48 -15.45
CA VAL A 244 18.53 16.60 -14.70
C VAL A 244 18.25 18.07 -14.46
N LYS A 245 17.18 18.58 -15.11
CA LYS A 245 16.69 19.94 -14.92
C LYS A 245 15.55 19.91 -13.91
N TYR A 246 15.69 20.66 -12.83
CA TYR A 246 14.72 20.71 -11.75
C TYR A 246 14.48 22.15 -11.29
N ARG A 247 13.36 22.40 -10.62
CA ARG A 247 13.06 23.68 -9.99
C ARG A 247 13.45 23.61 -8.51
N HIS A 248 14.16 24.61 -8.02
CA HIS A 248 14.42 24.79 -6.60
C HIS A 248 14.09 26.23 -6.21
N GLY A 249 13.07 26.40 -5.39
CA GLY A 249 12.42 27.69 -5.20
C GLY A 249 11.89 28.25 -6.54
N ARG A 250 12.25 29.49 -6.86
CA ARG A 250 11.87 30.15 -8.14
C ARG A 250 12.85 29.88 -9.30
N ARG A 251 13.98 29.20 -9.05
CA ARG A 251 15.05 29.03 -10.06
C ARG A 251 15.02 27.62 -10.66
N LEU A 252 15.28 27.57 -11.98
CA LEU A 252 15.60 26.31 -12.66
C LEU A 252 17.09 26.04 -12.51
N ARG A 253 17.42 24.80 -12.12
CA ARG A 253 18.81 24.30 -11.97
C ARG A 253 19.00 23.07 -12.85
N CYS A 254 20.24 22.79 -13.18
CA CYS A 254 20.61 21.62 -13.96
C CYS A 254 21.86 20.98 -13.35
N GLU A 255 21.83 19.66 -13.16
CA GLU A 255 22.95 18.89 -12.64
C GLU A 255 23.18 17.67 -13.53
N LYS A 256 24.42 17.16 -13.53
CA LYS A 256 24.83 15.98 -14.29
C LYS A 256 24.89 14.77 -13.38
N PHE A 257 24.48 13.62 -13.91
CA PHE A 257 24.51 12.33 -13.21
C PHE A 257 24.88 11.22 -14.19
N ASP A 258 25.61 10.22 -13.71
CA ASP A 258 26.00 9.05 -14.51
C ASP A 258 24.85 8.04 -14.63
N PHE A 259 24.04 7.91 -13.59
CA PHE A 259 22.91 7.00 -13.50
C PHE A 259 21.66 7.73 -13.08
N LEU A 260 20.52 7.23 -13.54
CA LEU A 260 19.20 7.72 -13.16
C LEU A 260 18.39 6.58 -12.58
N ILE A 261 17.87 6.78 -11.37
CA ILE A 261 16.90 5.89 -10.72
C ILE A 261 15.61 6.67 -10.57
N THR A 262 14.53 6.19 -11.16
CA THR A 262 13.22 6.87 -11.14
C THR A 262 12.18 6.05 -10.40
N SER A 263 11.43 6.70 -9.50
CA SER A 263 10.42 6.05 -8.63
C SER A 263 8.98 6.56 -8.78
N PRO A 264 8.70 7.70 -9.43
CA PRO A 264 7.31 8.14 -9.63
C PRO A 264 6.53 7.18 -10.52
N MET A 265 5.24 7.39 -10.65
CA MET A 265 4.41 6.64 -11.59
C MET A 265 4.94 6.82 -13.01
N MET A 266 5.50 5.74 -13.60
CA MET A 266 6.32 5.81 -14.80
C MET A 266 5.57 6.38 -16.01
N LYS A 267 4.28 6.06 -16.17
CA LYS A 267 3.46 6.63 -17.24
C LYS A 267 3.42 8.16 -17.21
N SER A 268 3.38 8.77 -16.02
CA SER A 268 3.38 10.23 -15.87
C SER A 268 4.76 10.87 -16.06
N MET A 269 5.81 10.08 -16.09
CA MET A 269 7.17 10.56 -16.30
C MET A 269 7.54 10.73 -17.78
N SER A 270 6.71 10.27 -18.70
CA SER A 270 6.96 10.37 -20.16
C SER A 270 7.14 11.84 -20.64
N ASP A 271 6.50 12.78 -19.95
CA ASP A 271 6.62 14.21 -20.25
C ASP A 271 7.94 14.83 -19.72
N VAL A 272 8.58 14.14 -18.78
CA VAL A 272 9.81 14.59 -18.09
C VAL A 272 11.04 13.84 -18.60
N ILE A 273 10.88 12.54 -18.87
CA ILE A 273 11.94 11.63 -19.30
C ILE A 273 11.56 11.06 -20.66
N ARG A 274 12.43 11.23 -21.66
CA ARG A 274 12.28 10.47 -22.90
C ARG A 274 12.77 9.04 -22.66
N PHE A 275 11.84 8.12 -22.41
CA PHE A 275 12.13 6.70 -22.34
C PHE A 275 12.54 6.15 -23.71
N GLU A 276 13.31 5.08 -23.70
CA GLU A 276 13.53 4.29 -24.90
C GLU A 276 12.20 3.68 -25.38
N PRO A 277 12.00 3.46 -26.69
CA PRO A 277 10.72 3.03 -27.23
C PRO A 277 10.17 1.77 -26.55
N GLU A 278 10.98 0.78 -26.29
CA GLU A 278 10.58 -0.48 -25.65
C GLU A 278 10.06 -0.24 -24.22
N VAL A 279 10.74 0.60 -23.46
CA VAL A 279 10.36 0.96 -22.08
C VAL A 279 9.08 1.79 -22.08
N HIS A 280 8.95 2.73 -23.02
CA HIS A 280 7.73 3.53 -23.18
C HIS A 280 6.52 2.65 -23.46
N GLU A 281 6.65 1.66 -24.37
CA GLU A 281 5.59 0.72 -24.71
C GLU A 281 5.11 -0.09 -23.48
N LEU A 282 6.02 -0.50 -22.59
CA LEU A 282 5.66 -1.19 -21.37
C LEU A 282 4.90 -0.27 -20.40
N PHE A 283 5.40 0.93 -20.12
CA PHE A 283 4.79 1.80 -19.13
C PHE A 283 3.48 2.45 -19.58
N LYS A 284 3.27 2.69 -20.88
CA LYS A 284 2.02 3.26 -21.39
C LYS A 284 0.79 2.38 -21.14
N LYS A 285 0.98 1.05 -21.01
CA LYS A 285 -0.09 0.10 -20.72
C LYS A 285 -0.64 0.22 -19.32
N SER A 286 0.13 0.84 -18.39
CA SER A 286 -0.30 0.97 -16.99
C SER A 286 -1.47 1.94 -16.85
N PHE A 287 -2.34 1.65 -15.90
CA PHE A 287 -3.40 2.55 -15.44
C PHE A 287 -3.45 2.59 -13.92
N ASN A 288 -4.15 3.55 -13.36
CA ASN A 288 -4.28 3.68 -11.90
C ASN A 288 -5.69 4.12 -11.51
N TYR A 289 -6.02 3.90 -10.25
CA TYR A 289 -7.17 4.52 -9.59
C TYR A 289 -6.68 5.73 -8.78
N PHE A 290 -7.62 6.39 -8.12
CA PHE A 290 -7.32 7.47 -7.19
C PHE A 290 -7.80 7.06 -5.81
N TYR A 291 -6.88 7.05 -4.87
CA TYR A 291 -7.14 6.79 -3.47
C TYR A 291 -7.12 8.10 -2.70
N SER A 292 -8.19 8.36 -1.97
CA SER A 292 -8.33 9.57 -1.17
C SER A 292 -8.43 9.18 0.29
N ALA A 293 -7.54 9.70 1.11
CA ALA A 293 -7.57 9.58 2.56
C ALA A 293 -7.93 10.94 3.17
N THR A 294 -8.93 10.98 4.03
CA THR A 294 -9.40 12.20 4.70
C THR A 294 -9.29 12.01 6.20
N LEU A 295 -8.46 12.81 6.86
CA LEU A 295 -8.43 12.94 8.30
C LEU A 295 -9.56 13.86 8.73
N ALA A 296 -10.41 13.39 9.63
CA ALA A 296 -11.54 14.18 10.11
C ALA A 296 -11.87 13.87 11.56
N ASP A 297 -12.40 14.88 12.24
CA ASP A 297 -13.03 14.77 13.55
C ASP A 297 -14.54 14.67 13.40
N THR A 298 -15.14 13.78 14.18
CA THR A 298 -16.60 13.63 14.29
C THR A 298 -17.02 13.62 15.76
N ASP A 299 -18.29 13.87 16.03
CA ASP A 299 -18.89 13.72 17.36
C ASP A 299 -19.48 12.31 17.58
N PHE A 300 -19.19 11.37 16.69
CA PHE A 300 -19.47 9.96 16.88
C PHE A 300 -18.54 9.45 18.00
N GLY A 301 -19.00 9.63 19.23
CA GLY A 301 -18.24 9.24 20.41
C GLY A 301 -18.15 7.73 20.51
N LEU A 302 -16.95 7.23 20.77
CA LEU A 302 -16.79 5.93 21.40
C LEU A 302 -17.47 5.98 22.75
N ARG A 303 -18.40 5.08 23.00
CA ARG A 303 -18.96 4.91 24.33
C ARG A 303 -17.82 4.52 25.29
N LYS A 304 -17.91 4.95 26.53
CA LYS A 304 -16.92 4.59 27.56
C LYS A 304 -16.79 3.06 27.58
N GLY A 305 -15.59 2.55 27.32
CA GLY A 305 -15.29 1.11 27.24
C GLY A 305 -15.40 0.48 25.84
N GLU A 306 -15.81 1.21 24.80
CA GLU A 306 -15.70 0.72 23.43
C GLU A 306 -14.27 0.84 22.92
N HIS A 307 -13.76 -0.24 22.38
CA HIS A 307 -12.46 -0.23 21.70
C HIS A 307 -12.62 0.46 20.35
N PRO A 308 -11.66 1.27 20.00
CA PRO A 308 -11.56 1.88 18.68
C PRO A 308 -11.35 0.83 17.62
N ARG A 309 -11.93 1.03 16.44
CA ARG A 309 -12.07 0.00 15.42
C ARG A 309 -11.64 0.49 14.07
N GLU A 310 -11.29 -0.43 13.24
CA GLU A 310 -11.21 -0.20 11.81
C GLU A 310 -12.51 -0.70 11.17
N HIS A 311 -13.23 0.21 10.55
CA HIS A 311 -14.53 -0.10 9.97
C HIS A 311 -14.41 -0.28 8.47
N PHE A 312 -14.94 -1.38 7.97
CA PHE A 312 -15.04 -1.66 6.55
C PHE A 312 -16.50 -1.67 6.11
N VAL A 313 -16.80 -0.99 5.02
CA VAL A 313 -18.16 -0.99 4.47
C VAL A 313 -18.34 -2.20 3.57
N PHE A 314 -19.31 -3.04 3.88
CA PHE A 314 -19.59 -4.27 3.14
C PHE A 314 -19.90 -4.03 1.65
N ASN A 315 -20.62 -2.96 1.34
CA ASN A 315 -21.06 -2.68 -0.03
C ASN A 315 -20.04 -1.83 -0.81
N LEU A 316 -18.87 -2.41 -1.08
CA LEU A 316 -17.80 -1.78 -1.85
C LEU A 316 -18.09 -1.69 -3.37
N ASN A 317 -19.33 -1.92 -3.80
CA ASN A 317 -19.66 -2.02 -5.22
C ASN A 317 -19.70 -0.67 -5.95
N LYS A 318 -19.67 0.45 -5.22
CA LYS A 318 -19.77 1.79 -5.81
C LYS A 318 -18.41 2.43 -5.97
N ASN A 319 -17.90 2.52 -7.20
CA ASN A 319 -16.70 3.32 -7.54
C ASN A 319 -17.03 4.83 -7.66
N ASP A 320 -17.91 5.34 -6.83
CA ASP A 320 -18.51 6.68 -6.93
C ASP A 320 -18.02 7.64 -5.84
N ALA A 321 -16.85 7.39 -5.28
CA ALA A 321 -16.27 8.11 -4.15
C ALA A 321 -16.99 7.90 -2.81
N SER A 322 -17.82 6.87 -2.67
CA SER A 322 -18.34 6.45 -1.38
C SER A 322 -17.21 6.05 -0.44
N VAL A 323 -17.44 6.19 0.86
CA VAL A 323 -16.47 5.74 1.88
C VAL A 323 -16.41 4.21 1.84
N TRP A 324 -15.19 3.68 1.75
CA TRP A 324 -14.94 2.24 1.75
C TRP A 324 -14.61 1.70 3.14
N GLY A 325 -14.09 2.56 3.97
CA GLY A 325 -13.76 2.25 5.34
C GLY A 325 -13.23 3.47 6.07
N SER A 326 -13.08 3.32 7.37
CA SER A 326 -12.46 4.31 8.24
C SER A 326 -11.61 3.62 9.30
N ARG A 327 -10.55 4.28 9.70
CA ARG A 327 -9.69 3.84 10.79
C ARG A 327 -9.66 4.89 11.87
N ASP A 328 -10.01 4.48 13.09
CA ASP A 328 -9.94 5.33 14.27
C ASP A 328 -8.47 5.50 14.69
N SER A 329 -8.01 6.72 14.69
CA SER A 329 -6.58 6.98 14.78
C SER A 329 -6.01 6.89 16.17
N TYR A 330 -6.73 7.33 17.20
CA TYR A 330 -6.20 7.35 18.55
C TYR A 330 -6.31 5.99 19.27
N SER A 331 -7.08 5.08 18.71
CA SER A 331 -7.34 3.77 19.26
C SER A 331 -6.11 2.92 19.48
N SER A 332 -5.18 3.08 18.58
CA SER A 332 -3.94 2.32 18.62
C SER A 332 -3.04 2.70 19.80
N LEU A 333 -3.17 3.92 20.29
CA LEU A 333 -2.41 4.40 21.46
C LEU A 333 -3.09 4.08 22.79
N ASN A 334 -4.40 3.88 22.80
CA ASN A 334 -5.11 3.40 23.98
C ASN A 334 -4.68 2.01 24.43
N PHE A 335 -4.20 1.19 23.52
CA PHE A 335 -3.58 -0.10 23.87
C PHE A 335 -2.31 0.06 24.72
N LEU A 336 -1.61 1.19 24.61
CA LEU A 336 -0.35 1.43 25.34
C LEU A 336 -0.55 2.24 26.62
N VAL A 337 -1.51 3.15 26.64
CA VAL A 337 -1.63 4.17 27.70
C VAL A 337 -2.62 3.75 28.78
N GLY A 338 -3.32 2.59 28.60
CA GLY A 338 -4.33 2.12 29.52
C GLY A 338 -5.70 2.80 29.32
N GLU A 339 -6.68 2.33 30.06
CA GLU A 339 -8.11 2.60 29.85
C GLU A 339 -8.56 4.07 29.98
N ASN A 340 -7.68 5.01 30.26
CA ASN A 340 -8.02 6.38 30.60
C ASN A 340 -7.55 7.45 29.61
N TYR A 341 -7.11 7.09 28.40
CA TYR A 341 -6.75 8.10 27.42
C TYR A 341 -7.99 8.70 26.78
N THR A 342 -8.52 9.72 27.41
CA THR A 342 -9.48 10.64 26.79
C THR A 342 -8.68 11.74 26.11
N VAL A 343 -8.83 11.88 24.79
CA VAL A 343 -8.32 13.08 24.09
C VAL A 343 -8.98 14.29 24.75
N PRO A 344 -8.22 15.21 25.38
CA PRO A 344 -8.83 16.34 26.02
C PRO A 344 -9.62 17.15 25.01
N ASN A 345 -10.94 17.23 25.21
CA ASN A 345 -11.77 18.16 24.49
C ASN A 345 -12.17 19.30 25.44
N PRO A 346 -11.82 20.55 25.14
CA PRO A 346 -12.14 21.70 25.98
C PRO A 346 -13.65 21.87 26.26
N GLY A 347 -14.51 21.24 25.47
CA GLY A 347 -15.98 21.33 25.61
C GLY A 347 -16.67 20.10 26.20
N GLY A 348 -15.96 19.07 26.66
CA GLY A 348 -16.56 17.86 27.23
C GLY A 348 -17.25 16.93 26.23
N GLN A 349 -17.30 17.25 24.93
CA GLN A 349 -17.80 16.35 23.88
C GLN A 349 -16.72 15.31 23.53
N GLN A 350 -17.13 14.07 23.37
CA GLN A 350 -16.26 13.04 22.85
C GLN A 350 -16.04 13.28 21.35
N ILE A 351 -14.82 13.58 20.96
CA ILE A 351 -14.43 13.72 19.56
C ILE A 351 -13.69 12.48 19.14
N LYS A 352 -14.14 11.86 18.05
CA LYS A 352 -13.48 10.77 17.37
C LYS A 352 -12.71 11.32 16.19
N THR A 353 -11.41 11.04 16.11
CA THR A 353 -10.58 11.34 14.96
C THR A 353 -10.39 10.08 14.12
N SER A 354 -10.70 10.12 12.83
CA SER A 354 -10.58 8.97 11.95
C SER A 354 -10.01 9.34 10.59
N VAL A 355 -9.35 8.39 9.96
CA VAL A 355 -8.95 8.47 8.55
C VAL A 355 -9.96 7.73 7.71
N TYR A 356 -10.66 8.43 6.83
CA TYR A 356 -11.69 7.89 5.93
C TYR A 356 -11.10 7.63 4.55
N TYR A 357 -11.43 6.49 3.96
CA TYR A 357 -10.91 6.02 2.68
C TYR A 357 -11.98 6.02 1.60
N GLN A 358 -11.64 6.64 0.46
CA GLN A 358 -12.52 6.73 -0.72
C GLN A 358 -11.71 6.40 -1.98
N LEU A 359 -12.22 5.51 -2.82
CA LEU A 359 -11.57 5.10 -4.08
C LEU A 359 -12.40 5.51 -5.28
N THR A 360 -11.72 5.93 -6.36
CA THR A 360 -12.36 6.26 -7.64
C THR A 360 -11.51 5.82 -8.82
N LYS A 361 -12.16 5.45 -9.92
CA LYS A 361 -11.46 5.11 -11.18
C LYS A 361 -10.86 6.34 -11.87
N GLN A 362 -11.47 7.50 -11.68
CA GLN A 362 -11.01 8.78 -12.23
C GLN A 362 -10.67 9.75 -11.11
N LYS A 363 -9.86 10.77 -11.43
CA LYS A 363 -9.48 11.81 -10.46
C LYS A 363 -10.73 12.51 -9.89
N PRO A 364 -11.03 12.35 -8.59
CA PRO A 364 -12.26 12.83 -8.03
C PRO A 364 -12.24 14.34 -7.81
N LYS A 365 -13.41 14.97 -7.95
CA LYS A 365 -13.63 16.35 -7.52
C LYS A 365 -13.73 16.40 -5.99
N LEU A 366 -13.10 17.41 -5.38
CA LEU A 366 -13.14 17.61 -3.91
C LEU A 366 -14.56 17.69 -3.36
N LYS A 367 -15.45 18.42 -4.07
CA LYS A 367 -16.87 18.55 -3.71
C LYS A 367 -17.57 17.18 -3.64
N THR A 368 -17.26 16.27 -4.57
CA THR A 368 -17.84 14.91 -4.58
C THR A 368 -17.37 14.12 -3.39
N LEU A 369 -16.05 14.10 -3.11
CA LEU A 369 -15.50 13.41 -1.94
C LEU A 369 -16.11 13.93 -0.64
N THR A 370 -16.21 15.25 -0.48
CA THR A 370 -16.79 15.88 0.72
C THR A 370 -18.26 15.52 0.89
N ARG A 371 -19.05 15.58 -0.20
CA ARG A 371 -20.48 15.22 -0.13
C ARG A 371 -20.69 13.76 0.28
N LYS A 372 -19.91 12.85 -0.30
CA LYS A 372 -20.00 11.42 0.02
C LYS A 372 -19.53 11.11 1.44
N LEU A 373 -18.48 11.79 1.92
CA LEU A 373 -18.04 11.66 3.30
C LEU A 373 -19.09 12.21 4.27
N LYS A 374 -19.67 13.39 4.00
CA LYS A 374 -20.76 13.94 4.82
C LYS A 374 -21.95 12.99 4.88
N TYR A 375 -22.34 12.41 3.73
CA TYR A 375 -23.41 11.43 3.69
C TYR A 375 -23.11 10.23 4.60
N HIS A 376 -21.90 9.67 4.50
CA HIS A 376 -21.48 8.54 5.34
C HIS A 376 -21.53 8.88 6.83
N VAL A 377 -20.92 9.98 7.23
CA VAL A 377 -20.89 10.40 8.64
C VAL A 377 -22.30 10.65 9.19
N SER A 378 -23.17 11.35 8.45
CA SER A 378 -24.51 11.67 8.94
C SER A 378 -25.50 10.50 8.88
N ASN A 379 -25.41 9.65 7.84
CA ASN A 379 -26.43 8.63 7.60
C ASN A 379 -26.01 7.23 8.04
N VAL A 380 -24.70 6.92 7.96
CA VAL A 380 -24.16 5.61 8.35
C VAL A 380 -23.67 5.65 9.80
N GLU A 381 -22.75 6.57 10.14
CA GLU A 381 -22.25 6.71 11.51
C GLU A 381 -23.22 7.40 12.46
N LYS A 382 -24.30 8.03 11.95
CA LYS A 382 -25.28 8.80 12.72
C LYS A 382 -24.65 9.93 13.54
N SER A 383 -23.55 10.51 13.05
CA SER A 383 -22.85 11.65 13.67
C SER A 383 -23.40 12.97 13.13
N GLY A 384 -23.58 13.95 14.03
CA GLY A 384 -24.11 15.28 13.67
C GLY A 384 -23.05 16.22 13.09
N ASN A 385 -21.80 16.06 13.50
CA ASN A 385 -20.70 16.97 13.16
C ASN A 385 -19.58 16.26 12.39
N LEU A 386 -19.02 16.99 11.41
CA LEU A 386 -17.86 16.57 10.65
C LEU A 386 -16.93 17.75 10.44
N THR A 387 -15.72 17.67 10.98
CA THR A 387 -14.65 18.63 10.73
C THR A 387 -13.54 17.95 9.96
N ILE A 388 -13.35 18.32 8.69
CA ILE A 388 -12.25 17.81 7.86
C ILE A 388 -10.97 18.56 8.25
N ILE A 389 -9.97 17.83 8.71
CA ILE A 389 -8.66 18.36 9.10
C ILE A 389 -7.75 18.47 7.88
N ASP A 390 -7.61 17.37 7.13
CA ASP A 390 -6.83 17.35 5.90
C ASP A 390 -7.30 16.23 4.97
N ARG A 391 -6.95 16.33 3.69
CA ARG A 391 -7.29 15.33 2.68
C ARG A 391 -6.19 15.21 1.66
N ILE A 392 -5.74 13.98 1.45
CA ILE A 392 -4.75 13.67 0.43
C ILE A 392 -5.39 12.79 -0.64
N ARG A 393 -5.03 13.03 -1.90
CA ARG A 393 -5.49 12.25 -3.05
C ARG A 393 -4.28 11.81 -3.85
N TRP A 394 -4.10 10.51 -3.97
CA TRP A 394 -3.02 9.96 -4.78
C TRP A 394 -3.56 9.27 -6.04
N PRO A 395 -2.87 9.38 -7.19
CA PRO A 395 -2.88 8.29 -8.15
C PRO A 395 -2.32 7.06 -7.42
N PHE A 396 -3.06 5.97 -7.44
CA PHE A 396 -2.78 4.84 -6.56
C PHE A 396 -2.80 3.54 -7.35
N PHE A 397 -1.87 2.66 -6.98
CA PHE A 397 -1.67 1.36 -7.54
C PHE A 397 -1.61 1.40 -9.08
N PRO A 398 -0.50 1.92 -9.65
CA PRO A 398 -0.23 1.75 -11.07
C PRO A 398 -0.16 0.25 -11.37
N ARG A 399 -1.04 -0.19 -12.24
CA ARG A 399 -1.26 -1.62 -12.53
C ARG A 399 -1.47 -1.86 -14.01
N TYR A 400 -1.40 -3.11 -14.38
CA TYR A 400 -1.57 -3.61 -15.74
C TYR A 400 -2.85 -4.45 -15.84
N SER A 401 -3.34 -4.66 -17.06
CA SER A 401 -4.49 -5.52 -17.33
C SER A 401 -4.21 -6.99 -16.98
N VAL A 402 -5.26 -7.79 -16.90
CA VAL A 402 -5.14 -9.25 -16.69
C VAL A 402 -4.22 -9.86 -17.74
N SER A 403 -4.45 -9.53 -19.01
CA SER A 403 -3.66 -10.07 -20.12
C SER A 403 -2.21 -9.58 -20.14
N ASP A 404 -1.96 -8.30 -19.79
CA ASP A 404 -0.58 -7.81 -19.70
C ASP A 404 0.19 -8.48 -18.54
N MET A 405 -0.48 -8.72 -17.41
CA MET A 405 0.12 -9.46 -16.30
C MET A 405 0.45 -10.89 -16.69
N ALA A 406 -0.48 -11.57 -17.36
CA ALA A 406 -0.28 -12.94 -17.85
C ALA A 406 0.76 -13.04 -18.99
N SER A 407 1.05 -11.94 -19.69
CA SER A 407 2.19 -11.89 -20.63
C SER A 407 3.55 -11.77 -19.94
N GLY A 408 3.59 -11.51 -18.62
CA GLY A 408 4.83 -11.39 -17.87
C GLY A 408 5.42 -9.97 -17.83
N ILE A 409 4.61 -8.94 -18.06
CA ILE A 409 5.04 -7.54 -18.18
C ILE A 409 5.91 -7.04 -17.03
N LEU A 410 5.70 -7.48 -15.77
CA LEU A 410 6.54 -7.07 -14.65
C LEU A 410 7.99 -7.54 -14.80
N TRP A 411 8.19 -8.73 -15.34
CA TRP A 411 9.51 -9.29 -15.59
C TRP A 411 10.15 -8.73 -16.87
N ASP A 412 9.34 -8.38 -17.87
CA ASP A 412 9.82 -7.67 -19.05
C ASP A 412 10.37 -6.28 -18.65
N ILE A 413 9.69 -5.58 -17.72
CA ILE A 413 10.19 -4.35 -17.12
C ILE A 413 11.49 -4.61 -16.31
N PHE A 414 11.56 -5.74 -15.60
CA PHE A 414 12.75 -6.12 -14.86
C PHE A 414 13.95 -6.32 -15.79
N ASP A 415 13.75 -6.90 -16.97
CA ASP A 415 14.79 -7.12 -18.00
C ASP A 415 15.28 -5.80 -18.63
N MET A 416 14.55 -4.68 -18.42
CA MET A 416 14.98 -3.34 -18.86
C MET A 416 15.84 -2.62 -17.82
N GLN A 417 15.98 -3.15 -16.61
CA GLN A 417 16.74 -2.51 -15.54
C GLN A 417 18.22 -2.36 -15.90
N GLY A 418 18.78 -1.19 -15.64
CA GLY A 418 20.16 -0.85 -15.90
C GLY A 418 20.49 -0.56 -17.37
N LYS A 419 19.63 -0.87 -18.33
CA LYS A 419 19.84 -0.50 -19.72
C LYS A 419 19.97 1.02 -19.85
N HIS A 420 20.94 1.46 -20.59
CA HIS A 420 21.23 2.88 -20.80
C HIS A 420 21.42 3.69 -19.50
N ASN A 421 21.92 3.06 -18.43
CA ASN A 421 22.13 3.66 -17.10
C ASN A 421 20.84 4.16 -16.42
N MET A 422 19.69 3.60 -16.79
CA MET A 422 18.40 3.90 -16.17
C MET A 422 17.88 2.71 -15.36
N TRP A 423 17.31 3.04 -14.21
CA TRP A 423 16.70 2.08 -13.30
C TRP A 423 15.32 2.57 -12.87
N TYR A 424 14.39 1.65 -12.72
CA TYR A 424 13.00 1.91 -12.41
C TYR A 424 12.65 1.24 -11.09
N ILE A 425 12.16 1.99 -10.12
CA ILE A 425 11.77 1.49 -8.81
C ILE A 425 10.36 1.98 -8.43
N GLY A 426 9.86 1.58 -7.27
CA GLY A 426 8.55 1.99 -6.79
C GLY A 426 7.41 1.13 -7.35
N SER A 427 6.20 1.54 -7.04
CA SER A 427 4.99 0.74 -7.27
C SER A 427 4.66 0.44 -8.74
N SER A 428 5.20 1.20 -9.68
CA SER A 428 5.00 0.94 -11.13
C SER A 428 5.69 -0.32 -11.63
N VAL A 429 6.64 -0.84 -10.90
CA VAL A 429 7.50 -1.96 -11.33
C VAL A 429 7.54 -3.12 -10.33
N SER A 430 6.98 -2.90 -9.13
CA SER A 430 6.83 -3.93 -8.11
C SER A 430 5.34 -4.10 -7.75
N PHE A 431 4.97 -3.87 -6.51
CA PHE A 431 3.60 -3.79 -6.04
C PHE A 431 3.43 -2.53 -5.17
N GLU A 432 2.19 -2.05 -4.97
CA GLU A 432 1.90 -0.84 -4.19
C GLU A 432 1.99 -1.10 -2.67
N SER A 433 3.05 -1.71 -2.21
CA SER A 433 3.35 -1.84 -0.78
C SER A 433 4.79 -1.43 -0.49
N VAL A 434 5.02 -0.93 0.72
CA VAL A 434 6.38 -0.52 1.13
C VAL A 434 7.33 -1.71 1.15
N MET A 435 6.85 -2.90 1.51
CA MET A 435 7.68 -4.09 1.52
C MET A 435 8.08 -4.50 0.10
N SER A 436 7.11 -4.63 -0.82
CA SER A 436 7.42 -5.02 -2.20
C SER A 436 8.40 -4.05 -2.86
N VAL A 437 8.27 -2.75 -2.58
CA VAL A 437 9.22 -1.74 -3.09
C VAL A 437 10.61 -1.93 -2.47
N VAL A 438 10.71 -2.18 -1.17
CA VAL A 438 12.01 -2.38 -0.50
C VAL A 438 12.69 -3.66 -0.98
N GLU A 439 11.97 -4.76 -1.08
CA GLU A 439 12.50 -6.03 -1.58
C GLU A 439 12.93 -5.94 -3.04
N TYR A 440 12.13 -5.28 -3.87
CA TYR A 440 12.51 -5.02 -5.27
C TYR A 440 13.79 -4.17 -5.35
N ASN A 441 13.92 -3.14 -4.51
CA ASN A 441 15.13 -2.33 -4.44
C ASN A 441 16.35 -3.16 -4.00
N ASN A 442 16.19 -4.08 -3.06
CA ASN A 442 17.27 -4.98 -2.61
C ASN A 442 17.67 -5.95 -3.74
N LEU A 443 16.70 -6.44 -4.52
CA LEU A 443 16.98 -7.27 -5.69
C LEU A 443 17.78 -6.49 -6.76
N LEU A 444 17.35 -5.27 -7.08
CA LEU A 444 18.04 -4.41 -8.05
C LEU A 444 19.43 -4.00 -7.58
N LEU A 445 19.66 -3.81 -6.29
CA LEU A 445 20.96 -3.44 -5.75
C LEU A 445 22.04 -4.46 -6.12
N LYS A 446 21.72 -5.76 -6.10
CA LYS A 446 22.64 -6.83 -6.52
C LYS A 446 23.06 -6.68 -7.97
N GLN A 447 22.15 -6.32 -8.86
CA GLN A 447 22.46 -6.07 -10.27
C GLN A 447 23.25 -4.76 -10.45
N PHE A 448 22.84 -3.70 -9.76
CA PHE A 448 23.52 -2.40 -9.81
C PHE A 448 24.97 -2.49 -9.36
N CYS A 449 25.27 -3.21 -8.28
CA CYS A 449 26.63 -3.41 -7.78
C CYS A 449 27.45 -4.34 -8.70
N GLY A 450 26.82 -5.31 -9.36
CA GLY A 450 27.49 -6.16 -10.38
C GLY A 450 27.98 -5.37 -11.58
N THR A 451 27.35 -4.24 -11.93
CA THR A 451 27.82 -3.37 -13.03
C THR A 451 29.03 -2.53 -12.65
N LYS A 452 29.30 -2.31 -11.35
CA LYS A 452 30.45 -1.53 -10.84
C LYS A 452 31.81 -2.10 -11.31
N ASN A 453 31.91 -3.42 -11.45
CA ASN A 453 33.14 -4.06 -11.89
C ASN A 453 33.42 -3.88 -13.40
N LYS A 454 32.40 -3.51 -14.19
CA LYS A 454 32.59 -3.25 -15.64
C LYS A 454 33.11 -1.84 -15.95
N TYR A 455 33.09 -0.93 -15.00
CA TYR A 455 33.53 0.47 -15.19
C TYR A 455 34.76 0.85 -14.35
N LYS A 456 35.39 -0.15 -13.69
CA LYS A 456 36.67 0.03 -12.96
C LYS A 456 37.89 -0.29 -13.78
N THR A 457 37.73 -0.61 -15.07
CA THR A 457 38.86 -0.83 -16.01
C THR A 457 39.05 0.37 -16.92
#